data_99e63101ea6bb19293a36015c8e4adda
#
_entry.id   99e63101ea6bb19293a36015c8e4adda
#
_cell.length_a   1.000
_cell.length_b   1.000
_cell.length_c   1.000
_cell.angle_alpha   90.00
_cell.angle_beta   90.00
_cell.angle_gamma   90.00
#
_symmetry.space_group_name_H-M   'P 1'
#
loop_
_entity.id
_entity.type
_entity.pdbx_description
1 polymer ?
#
loop_
_entity_poly.entity_id
_entity_poly.type
_entity_poly.pdbx_seq_one_letter_code
_entity_poly.pdbx_strand_id
1 'polypeptide(L)'
;MRKIIGSLFQSLDGVIQAPGGPEEDQTGFAHGGWMFPYFDDSLHEPMGRLLGGSYELLLGRRTYEIFAAYWPHNGDQPIGETCSTRRCFPSLISWR
;
A
#
# COMPACT_ATOMS: atom_id res chain seq x y z
N MET A 1 -9.46 19.56 -12.15
CA MET A 1 -9.88 19.12 -10.81
C MET A 1 -9.09 17.86 -10.47
N ARG A 2 -8.47 17.81 -9.29
CA ARG A 2 -7.79 16.62 -8.81
C ARG A 2 -8.80 15.53 -8.46
N LYS A 3 -8.47 14.30 -8.80
CA LYS A 3 -9.29 13.14 -8.48
C LYS A 3 -8.71 12.40 -7.27
N ILE A 4 -9.57 11.86 -6.45
CA ILE A 4 -9.20 10.91 -5.40
C ILE A 4 -9.52 9.51 -5.92
N ILE A 5 -8.52 8.64 -5.92
CA ILE A 5 -8.65 7.25 -6.36
C ILE A 5 -8.30 6.37 -5.18
N GLY A 6 -9.19 5.46 -4.81
CA GLY A 6 -8.95 4.44 -3.79
C GLY A 6 -8.54 3.11 -4.43
N SER A 7 -7.54 2.47 -3.85
CA SER A 7 -7.10 1.13 -4.24
C SER A 7 -6.87 0.29 -3.01
N LEU A 8 -7.26 -0.97 -3.08
CA LEU A 8 -7.04 -1.94 -2.02
C LEU A 8 -6.89 -3.35 -2.60
N PHE A 9 -6.19 -4.21 -1.87
CA PHE A 9 -6.17 -5.64 -2.16
C PHE A 9 -7.28 -6.33 -1.39
N GLN A 10 -8.03 -7.17 -2.08
CA GLN A 10 -9.17 -7.88 -1.51
C GLN A 10 -9.18 -9.32 -2.02
N SER A 11 -9.40 -10.27 -1.12
CA SER A 11 -9.68 -11.66 -1.48
C SER A 11 -11.10 -11.83 -2.04
N LEU A 12 -11.38 -12.97 -2.66
CA LEU A 12 -12.72 -13.24 -3.21
C LEU A 12 -13.83 -13.25 -2.16
N ASP A 13 -13.51 -13.62 -0.92
CA ASP A 13 -14.43 -13.61 0.21
C ASP A 13 -14.45 -12.28 1.00
N GLY A 14 -13.81 -11.24 0.47
CA GLY A 14 -13.92 -9.88 0.99
C GLY A 14 -12.89 -9.50 2.05
N VAL A 15 -11.85 -10.31 2.29
CA VAL A 15 -10.79 -10.00 3.25
C VAL A 15 -9.85 -8.95 2.66
N ILE A 16 -9.65 -7.87 3.39
CA ILE A 16 -8.73 -6.77 3.04
C ILE A 16 -7.61 -6.59 4.07
N GLN A 17 -7.62 -7.37 5.14
CA GLN A 17 -6.71 -7.23 6.27
C GLN A 17 -5.35 -7.84 5.97
N ALA A 18 -4.27 -7.13 6.30
CA ALA A 18 -2.88 -7.58 6.25
C ALA A 18 -2.49 -8.35 4.97
N PRO A 19 -2.71 -7.81 3.76
CA PRO A 19 -2.43 -8.54 2.53
C PRO A 19 -0.94 -8.75 2.27
N GLY A 20 -0.10 -7.79 2.63
CA GLY A 20 1.30 -7.70 2.20
C GLY A 20 2.30 -8.42 3.09
N GLY A 21 2.02 -8.60 4.37
CA GLY A 21 2.95 -9.27 5.27
C GLY A 21 2.32 -9.82 6.53
N PRO A 22 2.89 -10.89 7.11
CA PRO A 22 2.37 -11.50 8.33
C PRO A 22 2.44 -10.57 9.55
N GLU A 23 3.37 -9.61 9.53
CA GLU A 23 3.58 -8.64 10.61
C GLU A 23 2.79 -7.33 10.43
N GLU A 24 2.02 -7.20 9.36
CA GLU A 24 1.23 -6.01 9.07
C GLU A 24 0.15 -5.74 10.12
N ASP A 25 -0.43 -6.80 10.64
CA ASP A 25 -1.46 -6.73 11.68
C ASP A 25 -0.99 -7.41 12.96
N GLN A 26 -0.81 -6.61 14.01
CA GLN A 26 -0.41 -7.07 15.33
C GLN A 26 -1.59 -7.46 16.23
N THR A 27 -2.82 -7.42 15.71
CA THR A 27 -4.03 -7.75 16.48
C THR A 27 -4.38 -9.25 16.51
N GLY A 28 -3.51 -10.09 15.95
CA GLY A 28 -3.68 -11.55 15.98
C GLY A 28 -4.33 -12.15 14.75
N PHE A 29 -4.33 -11.45 13.62
CA PHE A 29 -4.81 -12.00 12.36
C PHE A 29 -3.85 -13.09 11.84
N ALA A 30 -4.34 -14.33 11.79
CA ALA A 30 -3.52 -15.52 11.53
C ALA A 30 -3.09 -15.69 10.06
N HIS A 31 -3.68 -14.94 9.13
CA HIS A 31 -3.49 -15.11 7.68
C HIS A 31 -2.77 -13.93 7.03
N GLY A 32 -1.99 -13.16 7.79
CA GLY A 32 -1.20 -12.05 7.26
C GLY A 32 -0.28 -12.48 6.11
N GLY A 33 -0.12 -11.59 5.12
CA GLY A 33 0.70 -11.89 3.94
C GLY A 33 0.05 -12.80 2.90
N TRP A 34 -1.26 -12.97 2.96
CA TRP A 34 -2.00 -13.88 2.07
C TRP A 34 -1.88 -13.54 0.59
N MET A 35 -1.60 -12.29 0.24
CA MET A 35 -1.44 -11.86 -1.14
C MET A 35 -0.07 -12.26 -1.73
N PHE A 36 0.94 -12.40 -0.90
CA PHE A 36 2.32 -12.54 -1.33
C PHE A 36 2.56 -13.71 -2.31
N PRO A 37 1.98 -14.91 -2.11
CA PRO A 37 2.14 -16.01 -3.04
C PRO A 37 1.55 -15.75 -4.44
N TYR A 38 0.66 -14.78 -4.57
CA TYR A 38 -0.03 -14.43 -5.81
C TYR A 38 0.54 -13.18 -6.48
N PHE A 39 1.65 -12.65 -5.94
CA PHE A 39 2.29 -11.45 -6.46
C PHE A 39 3.20 -11.83 -7.63
N ASP A 40 2.63 -11.86 -8.82
CA ASP A 40 3.29 -12.20 -10.08
C ASP A 40 3.15 -11.09 -11.14
N ASP A 41 3.64 -11.35 -12.35
CA ASP A 41 3.61 -10.37 -13.43
C ASP A 41 2.19 -9.94 -13.83
N SER A 42 1.18 -10.78 -13.61
CA SER A 42 -0.21 -10.44 -13.90
C SER A 42 -0.74 -9.33 -12.97
N LEU A 43 -0.20 -9.22 -11.77
CA LEU A 43 -0.50 -8.16 -10.82
C LEU A 43 0.42 -6.95 -11.03
N HIS A 44 1.67 -7.17 -11.38
CA HIS A 44 2.65 -6.09 -11.58
C HIS A 44 2.23 -5.11 -12.66
N GLU A 45 1.69 -5.57 -13.77
CA GLU A 45 1.31 -4.71 -14.89
C GLU A 45 0.17 -3.74 -14.54
N PRO A 46 -0.98 -4.19 -13.99
CA PRO A 46 -2.03 -3.28 -13.52
C PRO A 46 -1.56 -2.31 -12.44
N MET A 47 -0.73 -2.77 -11.52
CA MET A 47 -0.14 -1.93 -10.48
C MET A 47 0.77 -0.85 -11.07
N GLY A 48 1.60 -1.21 -12.04
CA GLY A 48 2.47 -0.27 -12.74
C GLY A 48 1.69 0.81 -13.47
N ARG A 49 0.58 0.47 -14.09
CA ARG A 49 -0.32 1.45 -14.74
C ARG A 49 -0.97 2.40 -13.73
N LEU A 50 -1.42 1.86 -12.60
CA LEU A 50 -2.05 2.66 -11.54
C LEU A 50 -1.05 3.61 -10.88
N LEU A 51 0.17 3.16 -10.66
CA LEU A 51 1.20 3.85 -9.87
C LEU A 51 2.27 4.54 -10.73
N GLY A 52 2.21 4.41 -12.05
CA GLY A 52 3.23 4.93 -12.97
C GLY A 52 3.11 6.41 -13.31
N GLY A 53 2.08 7.09 -12.83
CA GLY A 53 1.86 8.52 -13.06
C GLY A 53 2.39 9.40 -11.93
N SER A 54 2.19 10.71 -12.07
CA SER A 54 2.43 11.64 -10.97
C SER A 54 1.21 11.67 -10.04
N TYR A 55 1.38 11.30 -8.80
CA TYR A 55 0.34 11.29 -7.78
C TYR A 55 0.91 11.57 -6.41
N GLU A 56 0.04 11.83 -5.46
CA GLU A 56 0.33 11.92 -4.04
C GLU A 56 -0.40 10.80 -3.31
N LEU A 57 0.28 10.15 -2.39
CA LEU A 57 -0.30 9.09 -1.56
C LEU A 57 -0.93 9.68 -0.31
N LEU A 58 -2.21 9.37 -0.11
CA LEU A 58 -2.93 9.67 1.13
C LEU A 58 -3.18 8.34 1.85
N LEU A 59 -2.53 8.16 2.98
CA LEU A 59 -2.51 6.90 3.73
C LEU A 59 -3.09 7.08 5.12
N GLY A 60 -3.73 6.03 5.62
CA GLY A 60 -4.00 5.90 7.04
C GLY A 60 -2.67 5.81 7.81
N ARG A 61 -2.68 6.21 9.09
CA ARG A 61 -1.46 6.29 9.91
C ARG A 61 -0.66 4.98 9.93
N ARG A 62 -1.30 3.85 10.17
CA ARG A 62 -0.60 2.54 10.21
C ARG A 62 0.00 2.16 8.85
N THR A 63 -0.75 2.35 7.79
CA THR A 63 -0.24 2.12 6.42
C THR A 63 0.94 3.03 6.12
N TYR A 64 0.87 4.29 6.53
CA TYR A 64 1.99 5.22 6.38
C TYR A 64 3.24 4.74 7.14
N GLU A 65 3.10 4.28 8.38
CA GLU A 65 4.21 3.77 9.19
C GLU A 65 4.87 2.54 8.53
N ILE A 66 4.06 1.62 8.01
CA ILE A 66 4.54 0.44 7.26
C ILE A 66 5.28 0.88 5.98
N PHE A 67 4.70 1.78 5.21
CA PHE A 67 5.30 2.27 3.97
C PHE A 67 6.59 3.06 4.20
N ALA A 68 6.62 3.90 5.22
CA ALA A 68 7.80 4.68 5.58
C ALA A 68 8.97 3.80 6.04
N ALA A 69 8.69 2.64 6.64
CA ALA A 69 9.71 1.69 7.05
C ALA A 69 10.28 0.88 5.88
N TYR A 70 9.48 0.61 4.84
CA TYR A 70 9.83 -0.32 3.76
C TYR A 70 10.27 0.38 2.46
N TRP A 71 9.45 1.29 1.94
CA TRP A 71 9.60 1.82 0.59
C TRP A 71 10.82 2.71 0.36
N PRO A 72 11.32 3.51 1.32
CA PRO A 72 12.55 4.27 1.11
C PRO A 72 13.78 3.40 0.78
N HIS A 73 13.78 2.15 1.20
CA HIS A 73 14.83 1.16 0.91
C HIS A 73 14.59 0.37 -0.39
N ASN A 74 13.43 0.58 -1.03
CA ASN A 74 13.00 -0.10 -2.26
C ASN A 74 12.54 0.94 -3.30
N GLY A 75 13.36 1.98 -3.50
CA GLY A 75 13.06 3.13 -4.36
C GLY A 75 13.00 2.84 -5.86
N ASP A 76 13.36 1.64 -6.28
CA ASP A 76 13.21 1.15 -7.65
C ASP A 76 11.76 0.84 -8.04
N GLN A 77 10.87 0.76 -7.06
CA GLN A 77 9.44 0.57 -7.27
C GLN A 77 8.71 1.93 -7.34
N PRO A 78 7.62 2.05 -8.13
CA PRO A 78 6.88 3.32 -8.27
C PRO A 78 6.41 3.92 -6.95
N ILE A 79 5.92 3.09 -6.01
CA ILE A 79 5.54 3.56 -4.67
C ILE A 79 6.77 4.02 -3.89
N GLY A 80 7.89 3.32 -4.01
CA GLY A 80 9.14 3.67 -3.34
C GLY A 80 9.65 5.04 -3.76
N GLU A 81 9.59 5.36 -5.03
CA GLU A 81 9.92 6.69 -5.56
C GLU A 81 9.00 7.77 -4.95
N THR A 82 7.69 7.53 -4.93
CA THR A 82 6.73 8.47 -4.36
C THR A 82 6.97 8.70 -2.86
N CYS A 83 7.24 7.67 -2.10
CA CYS A 83 7.54 7.78 -0.67
C CYS A 83 8.88 8.48 -0.41
N SER A 84 9.90 8.20 -1.22
CA SER A 84 11.23 8.82 -1.08
C SER A 84 11.21 10.31 -1.40
N THR A 85 10.35 10.76 -2.30
CA THR A 85 10.23 12.17 -2.71
C THR A 85 9.28 12.98 -1.82
N ARG A 86 8.88 12.47 -0.68
CA ARG A 86 7.96 13.10 0.29
C ARG A 86 6.56 13.40 -0.26
N ARG A 87 6.13 12.71 -1.30
CA ARG A 87 4.75 12.76 -1.81
C ARG A 87 3.82 11.77 -1.13
N CYS A 88 4.24 11.25 0.03
CA CYS A 88 3.50 10.33 0.86
C CYS A 88 3.09 11.04 2.14
N PHE A 89 1.80 11.21 2.36
CA PHE A 89 1.28 11.96 3.50
C PHE A 89 0.47 11.04 4.41
N PRO A 90 0.72 11.07 5.73
CA PRO A 90 -0.21 10.46 6.66
C PRO A 90 -1.55 11.21 6.59
N SER A 91 -2.65 10.49 6.66
CA SER A 91 -3.96 11.12 6.69
C SER A 91 -4.05 12.02 7.94
N LEU A 92 -4.39 13.29 7.73
CA LEU A 92 -4.62 14.23 8.81
C LEU A 92 -5.98 14.04 9.50
N ILE A 93 -6.77 13.07 9.03
CA ILE A 93 -8.06 12.76 9.62
C ILE A 93 -7.82 11.90 10.86
N SER A 94 -7.67 12.55 11.98
CA SER A 94 -7.72 11.92 13.29
C SER A 94 -9.18 11.60 13.61
N TRP A 95 -9.58 10.37 13.40
CA TRP A 95 -10.81 9.87 14.00
C TRP A 95 -10.53 9.62 15.49
N ARG A 96 -11.09 10.48 16.27
CA ARG A 96 -11.13 10.26 17.73
C ARG A 96 -12.28 9.34 18.08
#